data_c154fdc720f993df465034f9dd58510b
#
_entry.id   c154fdc720f993df465034f9dd58510b
#
_cell.length_a   1.000
_cell.length_b   1.000
_cell.length_c   1.000
_cell.angle_alpha   90.00
_cell.angle_beta   90.00
_cell.angle_gamma   90.00
#
_symmetry.space_group_name_H-M   'P 1'
#
loop_
_entity.id
_entity.type
_entity.pdbx_description
1 polymer ?
#
loop_
_entity_poly.entity_id
_entity_poly.type
_entity_poly.pdbx_seq_one_letter_code
_entity_poly.pdbx_strand_id
1 'polypeptide(L)'
;SLEELYDYLPEEDGGSGKYIGSGTLARWRGDLLQQGYAVRTVNARMSAVNKFLEYRNRRDLQVAPMSVEQDGIQPELSRAEYLRLLNVAKMTEQERTYFLLKTIATMGIRMDELQEITVEHLREGRITVGKAPKRRTVRIPALLREELLGYAERKGIGSGALFLTKNGMPINRKHVHYSFKQLCQDARVAEEKVTPGCLRNLYYRTYETIQNSIAILTEQAYERMLEEEQATVGWESGRKNAG
;
A
#
# COMPACT_ATOMS: atom_id res chain seq x y z
N SER A 1 -14.27 -6.35 -17.76
CA SER A 1 -14.34 -5.00 -18.36
C SER A 1 -14.26 -4.99 -19.87
N LEU A 2 -13.40 -5.80 -20.50
CA LEU A 2 -13.41 -5.91 -21.98
C LEU A 2 -14.62 -6.72 -22.47
N GLU A 3 -15.00 -7.79 -21.78
CA GLU A 3 -16.21 -8.57 -22.02
C GLU A 3 -17.46 -7.72 -21.86
N GLU A 4 -17.57 -6.96 -20.79
CA GLU A 4 -18.69 -6.03 -20.55
C GLU A 4 -18.78 -4.94 -21.62
N LEU A 5 -17.66 -4.43 -22.12
CA LEU A 5 -17.67 -3.52 -23.26
C LEU A 5 -18.13 -4.24 -24.52
N TYR A 6 -17.64 -5.45 -24.75
CA TYR A 6 -18.05 -6.23 -25.93
C TYR A 6 -19.57 -6.47 -25.94
N ASP A 7 -20.16 -6.79 -24.80
CA ASP A 7 -21.61 -6.98 -24.68
C ASP A 7 -22.38 -5.67 -24.90
N TYR A 8 -21.81 -4.53 -24.52
CA TYR A 8 -22.39 -3.20 -24.70
C TYR A 8 -22.38 -2.72 -26.17
N LEU A 9 -21.42 -3.18 -26.96
CA LEU A 9 -21.29 -2.70 -28.34
C LEU A 9 -22.45 -3.18 -29.25
N PRO A 10 -23.00 -2.28 -30.07
CA PRO A 10 -23.99 -2.67 -31.08
C PRO A 10 -23.37 -3.60 -32.13
N GLU A 11 -24.18 -4.45 -32.73
CA GLU A 11 -23.82 -5.23 -33.89
C GLU A 11 -23.72 -4.32 -35.11
N GLU A 12 -22.73 -4.57 -35.95
CA GLU A 12 -22.55 -3.82 -37.19
C GLU A 12 -23.62 -4.21 -38.21
N ASP A 13 -24.32 -3.24 -38.80
CA ASP A 13 -25.32 -3.50 -39.87
C ASP A 13 -24.63 -4.20 -41.04
N GLY A 14 -24.86 -5.51 -41.19
CA GLY A 14 -24.36 -6.34 -42.28
C GLY A 14 -22.97 -6.96 -42.08
N GLY A 15 -22.34 -6.83 -40.88
CA GLY A 15 -21.04 -7.41 -40.54
C GLY A 15 -21.11 -8.40 -39.38
N SER A 16 -20.19 -9.36 -39.33
CA SER A 16 -20.06 -10.36 -38.26
C SER A 16 -19.24 -9.86 -37.06
N GLY A 17 -19.20 -8.54 -36.77
CA GLY A 17 -18.36 -7.97 -35.75
C GLY A 17 -18.99 -6.80 -35.00
N LYS A 18 -18.45 -6.49 -33.80
CA LYS A 18 -18.83 -5.33 -32.99
C LYS A 18 -17.80 -4.22 -33.17
N TYR A 19 -18.26 -2.98 -33.31
CA TYR A 19 -17.44 -1.83 -33.67
C TYR A 19 -17.38 -0.80 -32.54
N ILE A 20 -16.17 -0.29 -32.27
CA ILE A 20 -15.94 0.84 -31.35
C ILE A 20 -15.78 2.11 -32.20
N GLY A 21 -16.83 2.92 -32.27
CA GLY A 21 -16.81 4.21 -32.96
C GLY A 21 -16.43 5.38 -32.07
N SER A 22 -16.28 6.56 -32.68
CA SER A 22 -16.09 7.81 -31.94
C SER A 22 -17.23 8.04 -30.96
N GLY A 23 -16.89 8.38 -29.70
CA GLY A 23 -17.86 8.64 -28.63
C GLY A 23 -18.47 7.40 -27.95
N THR A 24 -18.25 6.17 -28.50
CA THR A 24 -18.77 4.94 -27.86
C THR A 24 -18.32 4.78 -26.41
N LEU A 25 -17.04 5.01 -26.12
CA LEU A 25 -16.53 4.91 -24.74
C LEU A 25 -17.05 6.01 -23.84
N ALA A 26 -17.29 7.21 -24.37
CA ALA A 26 -17.87 8.30 -23.61
C ALA A 26 -19.32 7.98 -23.20
N ARG A 27 -20.11 7.39 -24.09
CA ARG A 27 -21.47 6.93 -23.79
C ARG A 27 -21.45 5.79 -22.77
N TRP A 28 -20.67 4.75 -23.00
CA TRP A 28 -20.55 3.64 -22.06
C TRP A 28 -20.10 4.08 -20.67
N ARG A 29 -19.20 5.06 -20.58
CA ARG A 29 -18.80 5.72 -19.32
C ARG A 29 -19.99 6.36 -18.62
N GLY A 30 -20.84 7.09 -19.38
CA GLY A 30 -22.05 7.71 -18.85
C GLY A 30 -23.04 6.68 -18.31
N ASP A 31 -23.27 5.61 -19.06
CA ASP A 31 -24.20 4.54 -18.69
C ASP A 31 -23.75 3.79 -17.43
N LEU A 32 -22.43 3.55 -17.30
CA LEU A 32 -21.88 2.96 -16.09
C LEU A 32 -22.11 3.84 -14.84
N LEU A 33 -22.03 5.18 -15.01
CA LEU A 33 -22.33 6.12 -13.92
C LEU A 33 -23.83 6.09 -13.57
N GLN A 34 -24.70 6.06 -14.57
CA GLN A 34 -26.16 5.95 -14.36
C GLN A 34 -26.56 4.63 -13.69
N GLN A 35 -25.82 3.54 -13.94
CA GLN A 35 -25.96 2.26 -13.25
C GLN A 35 -25.44 2.29 -11.80
N GLY A 36 -24.92 3.42 -11.32
CA GLY A 36 -24.46 3.60 -9.92
C GLY A 36 -23.03 3.12 -9.65
N TYR A 37 -22.23 2.83 -10.70
CA TYR A 37 -20.82 2.49 -10.44
C TYR A 37 -20.03 3.70 -9.97
N ALA A 38 -19.20 3.50 -8.93
CA ALA A 38 -18.31 4.54 -8.43
C ALA A 38 -17.32 5.00 -9.52
N VAL A 39 -17.02 6.32 -9.56
CA VAL A 39 -16.10 6.94 -10.54
C VAL A 39 -14.76 6.19 -10.62
N ARG A 40 -14.21 5.74 -9.49
CA ARG A 40 -12.97 4.93 -9.45
C ARG A 40 -13.11 3.60 -10.22
N THR A 41 -14.26 2.93 -10.11
CA THR A 41 -14.55 1.69 -10.84
C THR A 41 -14.68 1.95 -12.33
N VAL A 42 -15.38 3.01 -12.70
CA VAL A 42 -15.54 3.43 -14.09
C VAL A 42 -14.18 3.79 -14.70
N ASN A 43 -13.35 4.57 -14.01
CA ASN A 43 -12.00 4.91 -14.46
C ASN A 43 -11.11 3.65 -14.64
N ALA A 44 -11.23 2.67 -13.77
CA ALA A 44 -10.47 1.42 -13.90
C ALA A 44 -10.90 0.64 -15.18
N ARG A 45 -12.20 0.59 -15.48
CA ARG A 45 -12.74 -0.01 -16.71
C ARG A 45 -12.26 0.75 -17.95
N MET A 46 -12.34 2.09 -17.94
CA MET A 46 -11.85 2.94 -19.04
C MET A 46 -10.33 2.74 -19.26
N SER A 47 -9.55 2.66 -18.20
CA SER A 47 -8.10 2.42 -18.31
C SER A 47 -7.77 1.07 -18.97
N ALA A 48 -8.52 0.02 -18.66
CA ALA A 48 -8.33 -1.30 -19.29
C ALA A 48 -8.65 -1.24 -20.80
N VAL A 49 -9.73 -0.56 -21.17
CA VAL A 49 -10.12 -0.39 -22.58
C VAL A 49 -9.16 0.52 -23.33
N ASN A 50 -8.74 1.63 -22.72
CA ASN A 50 -7.75 2.53 -23.31
C ASN A 50 -6.43 1.79 -23.63
N LYS A 51 -6.00 0.90 -22.75
CA LYS A 51 -4.80 0.08 -22.97
C LYS A 51 -4.98 -0.90 -24.13
N PHE A 52 -6.17 -1.48 -24.29
CA PHE A 52 -6.51 -2.31 -25.46
C PHE A 52 -6.51 -1.48 -26.74
N LEU A 53 -7.11 -0.29 -26.73
CA LEU A 53 -7.13 0.62 -27.90
C LEU A 53 -5.71 1.09 -28.26
N GLU A 54 -4.84 1.34 -27.28
CA GLU A 54 -3.44 1.64 -27.53
C GLU A 54 -2.72 0.48 -28.22
N TYR A 55 -2.94 -0.75 -27.78
CA TYR A 55 -2.42 -1.95 -28.44
C TYR A 55 -2.92 -2.09 -29.89
N ARG A 56 -4.17 -1.67 -30.15
CA ARG A 56 -4.78 -1.67 -31.49
C ARG A 56 -4.43 -0.43 -32.32
N ASN A 57 -3.53 0.45 -31.85
CA ASN A 57 -3.19 1.73 -32.47
C ASN A 57 -4.38 2.68 -32.71
N ARG A 58 -5.44 2.57 -31.86
CA ARG A 58 -6.65 3.41 -31.93
C ARG A 58 -6.72 4.37 -30.74
N ARG A 59 -5.66 5.18 -30.57
CA ARG A 59 -5.59 6.21 -29.51
C ARG A 59 -6.64 7.31 -29.69
N ASP A 60 -7.11 7.50 -30.90
CA ASP A 60 -8.18 8.42 -31.28
C ASP A 60 -9.51 8.15 -30.56
N LEU A 61 -9.74 6.92 -30.11
CA LEU A 61 -10.96 6.50 -29.43
C LEU A 61 -10.83 6.48 -27.90
N GLN A 62 -9.66 6.79 -27.36
CA GLN A 62 -9.42 6.79 -25.92
C GLN A 62 -10.19 7.91 -25.22
N VAL A 63 -10.58 7.65 -23.96
CA VAL A 63 -11.28 8.61 -23.10
C VAL A 63 -10.43 8.92 -21.88
N ALA A 64 -10.25 10.20 -21.59
CA ALA A 64 -9.54 10.65 -20.39
C ALA A 64 -10.25 10.16 -19.11
N PRO A 65 -9.50 9.81 -18.06
CA PRO A 65 -10.09 9.49 -16.77
C PRO A 65 -10.83 10.70 -16.21
N MET A 66 -11.95 10.44 -15.55
CA MET A 66 -12.67 11.47 -14.82
C MET A 66 -11.92 11.84 -13.53
N SER A 67 -11.98 13.10 -13.16
CA SER A 67 -11.53 13.54 -11.84
C SER A 67 -12.30 12.75 -10.76
N VAL A 68 -11.58 12.07 -9.92
CA VAL A 68 -12.16 11.51 -8.71
C VAL A 68 -12.13 12.64 -7.71
N GLU A 69 -13.27 13.32 -7.51
CA GLU A 69 -13.40 14.13 -6.31
C GLU A 69 -13.10 13.20 -5.14
N GLN A 70 -12.14 13.59 -4.32
CA GLN A 70 -11.83 12.87 -3.09
C GLN A 70 -12.96 13.18 -2.11
N ASP A 71 -14.16 12.65 -2.39
CA ASP A 71 -15.26 12.65 -1.45
C ASP A 71 -14.84 11.75 -0.27
N GLY A 72 -14.39 12.39 0.75
CA GLY A 72 -14.01 11.79 2.01
C GLY A 72 -12.50 11.59 2.16
N ILE A 73 -11.98 12.16 3.23
CA ILE A 73 -10.67 11.83 3.80
C ILE A 73 -10.63 10.30 3.93
N GLN A 74 -9.74 9.65 3.20
CA GLN A 74 -9.58 8.19 3.37
C GLN A 74 -9.34 7.91 4.85
N PRO A 75 -10.06 6.93 5.44
CA PRO A 75 -9.92 6.65 6.85
C PRO A 75 -8.46 6.33 7.16
N GLU A 76 -7.87 7.12 8.05
CA GLU A 76 -6.48 6.98 8.44
C GLU A 76 -6.40 6.32 9.82
N LEU A 77 -5.53 5.32 9.92
CA LEU A 77 -5.18 4.70 11.20
C LEU A 77 -4.05 5.50 11.84
N SER A 78 -4.32 6.06 13.01
CA SER A 78 -3.28 6.71 13.80
C SER A 78 -2.38 5.70 14.50
N ARG A 79 -1.16 6.13 14.89
CA ARG A 79 -0.25 5.26 15.66
C ARG A 79 -0.84 4.86 17.02
N ALA A 80 -1.59 5.74 17.67
CA ALA A 80 -2.26 5.42 18.94
C ALA A 80 -3.34 4.34 18.77
N GLU A 81 -4.15 4.43 17.72
CA GLU A 81 -5.15 3.41 17.37
C GLU A 81 -4.48 2.07 17.06
N TYR A 82 -3.40 2.08 16.28
CA TYR A 82 -2.62 0.89 15.98
C TYR A 82 -2.06 0.21 17.24
N LEU A 83 -1.53 0.98 18.19
CA LEU A 83 -1.03 0.42 19.45
C LEU A 83 -2.16 -0.18 20.30
N ARG A 84 -3.37 0.41 20.29
CA ARG A 84 -4.54 -0.18 20.96
C ARG A 84 -4.92 -1.52 20.32
N LEU A 85 -4.92 -1.62 18.99
CA LEU A 85 -5.19 -2.88 18.28
C LEU A 85 -4.17 -3.97 18.65
N LEU A 86 -2.89 -3.64 18.69
CA LEU A 86 -1.84 -4.58 19.12
C LEU A 86 -2.04 -5.03 20.58
N ASN A 87 -2.39 -4.10 21.46
CA ASN A 87 -2.61 -4.41 22.87
C ASN A 87 -3.81 -5.34 23.05
N VAL A 88 -4.93 -5.05 22.39
CA VAL A 88 -6.13 -5.92 22.42
C VAL A 88 -5.79 -7.29 21.85
N ALA A 89 -5.12 -7.38 20.70
CA ALA A 89 -4.71 -8.66 20.12
C ALA A 89 -3.85 -9.49 21.09
N LYS A 90 -2.98 -8.83 21.85
CA LYS A 90 -2.14 -9.46 22.88
C LYS A 90 -2.96 -9.94 24.08
N MET A 91 -3.85 -9.08 24.59
CA MET A 91 -4.70 -9.40 25.77
C MET A 91 -5.70 -10.51 25.48
N THR A 92 -6.19 -10.61 24.23
CA THR A 92 -7.14 -11.66 23.79
C THR A 92 -6.45 -12.88 23.19
N GLU A 93 -5.12 -13.00 23.36
CA GLU A 93 -4.30 -14.11 22.86
C GLU A 93 -4.44 -14.38 21.37
N GLN A 94 -4.82 -13.37 20.59
CA GLN A 94 -4.93 -13.44 19.14
C GLN A 94 -3.57 -13.24 18.47
N GLU A 95 -2.61 -14.10 18.82
CA GLU A 95 -1.21 -13.97 18.43
C GLU A 95 -1.01 -13.84 16.91
N ARG A 96 -1.72 -14.64 16.09
CA ARG A 96 -1.65 -14.53 14.64
C ARG A 96 -2.09 -13.15 14.16
N THR A 97 -3.19 -12.62 14.69
CA THR A 97 -3.73 -11.31 14.33
C THR A 97 -2.75 -10.20 14.74
N TYR A 98 -2.14 -10.30 15.91
CA TYR A 98 -1.07 -9.42 16.37
C TYR A 98 0.08 -9.34 15.35
N PHE A 99 0.60 -10.48 14.92
CA PHE A 99 1.70 -10.51 13.97
C PHE A 99 1.32 -10.10 12.56
N LEU A 100 0.08 -10.35 12.12
CA LEU A 100 -0.44 -9.82 10.85
C LEU A 100 -0.45 -8.29 10.84
N LEU A 101 -1.03 -7.66 11.88
CA LEU A 101 -1.04 -6.20 12.04
C LEU A 101 0.38 -5.65 12.04
N LYS A 102 1.26 -6.23 12.88
CA LYS A 102 2.64 -5.77 13.05
C LYS A 102 3.45 -5.90 11.77
N THR A 103 3.34 -7.02 11.06
CA THR A 103 4.08 -7.26 9.82
C THR A 103 3.69 -6.26 8.72
N ILE A 104 2.39 -6.02 8.51
CA ILE A 104 1.94 -5.08 7.49
C ILE A 104 2.36 -3.65 7.85
N ALA A 105 2.16 -3.23 9.10
CA ALA A 105 2.48 -1.87 9.56
C ALA A 105 4.00 -1.59 9.67
N THR A 106 4.84 -2.63 9.77
CA THR A 106 6.30 -2.48 9.88
C THR A 106 7.01 -2.61 8.54
N MET A 107 6.48 -3.38 7.61
CA MET A 107 7.13 -3.68 6.33
C MET A 107 6.45 -3.00 5.12
N GLY A 108 5.27 -2.43 5.29
CA GLY A 108 4.50 -1.80 4.20
C GLY A 108 4.14 -2.76 3.07
N ILE A 109 4.05 -4.05 3.34
CA ILE A 109 3.76 -5.10 2.35
C ILE A 109 2.28 -5.14 2.00
N ARG A 110 1.98 -5.64 0.80
CA ARG A 110 0.61 -5.84 0.32
C ARG A 110 0.05 -7.15 0.85
N MET A 111 -1.27 -7.31 0.75
CA MET A 111 -1.95 -8.51 1.21
C MET A 111 -1.56 -9.78 0.42
N ASP A 112 -1.33 -9.63 -0.88
CA ASP A 112 -0.82 -10.71 -1.73
C ASP A 112 0.63 -11.09 -1.38
N GLU A 113 1.47 -10.09 -1.05
CA GLU A 113 2.86 -10.29 -0.62
C GLU A 113 2.96 -10.92 0.79
N LEU A 114 1.99 -10.67 1.67
CA LEU A 114 1.94 -11.25 3.00
C LEU A 114 1.88 -12.79 2.95
N GLN A 115 1.20 -13.35 1.95
CA GLN A 115 1.10 -14.79 1.75
C GLN A 115 2.43 -15.43 1.32
N GLU A 116 3.32 -14.63 0.74
CA GLU A 116 4.63 -15.07 0.27
C GLU A 116 5.67 -15.12 1.41
N ILE A 117 5.33 -14.62 2.61
CA ILE A 117 6.27 -14.68 3.74
C ILE A 117 6.39 -16.10 4.25
N THR A 118 7.62 -16.61 4.25
CA THR A 118 7.96 -17.94 4.74
C THR A 118 8.97 -17.89 5.87
N VAL A 119 9.14 -18.99 6.59
CA VAL A 119 10.16 -19.14 7.66
C VAL A 119 11.58 -18.97 7.09
N GLU A 120 11.81 -19.40 5.84
CA GLU A 120 13.08 -19.24 5.15
C GLU A 120 13.41 -17.74 4.95
N HIS A 121 12.44 -16.94 4.50
CA HIS A 121 12.60 -15.50 4.37
C HIS A 121 12.93 -14.82 5.72
N LEU A 122 12.35 -15.32 6.81
CA LEU A 122 12.71 -14.82 8.14
C LEU A 122 14.17 -15.13 8.48
N ARG A 123 14.65 -16.33 8.18
CA ARG A 123 16.06 -16.72 8.41
C ARG A 123 17.03 -15.89 7.58
N GLU A 124 16.67 -15.60 6.34
CA GLU A 124 17.44 -14.72 5.45
C GLU A 124 17.36 -13.23 5.83
N GLY A 125 16.35 -12.81 6.59
CA GLY A 125 16.12 -11.43 6.99
C GLY A 125 15.63 -10.51 5.86
N ARG A 126 15.19 -11.08 4.74
CA ARG A 126 14.68 -10.34 3.57
C ARG A 126 13.67 -11.18 2.79
N ILE A 127 12.79 -10.50 2.08
CA ILE A 127 11.85 -11.13 1.14
C ILE A 127 11.84 -10.35 -0.17
N THR A 128 11.80 -11.04 -1.30
CA THR A 128 11.59 -10.44 -2.61
C THR A 128 10.14 -10.59 -3.01
N VAL A 129 9.41 -9.50 -3.09
CA VAL A 129 7.96 -9.44 -3.33
C VAL A 129 7.62 -8.75 -4.65
N GLY A 130 6.43 -9.03 -5.15
CA GLY A 130 5.89 -8.46 -6.38
C GLY A 130 6.24 -9.27 -7.63
N LYS A 131 5.55 -8.92 -8.73
CA LYS A 131 5.73 -9.55 -10.04
C LYS A 131 6.61 -8.68 -10.93
N ALA A 132 7.38 -9.32 -11.83
CA ALA A 132 8.14 -8.59 -12.84
C ALA A 132 7.22 -7.66 -13.67
N PRO A 133 7.65 -6.44 -14.04
CA PRO A 133 8.94 -5.81 -13.75
C PRO A 133 9.02 -5.11 -12.37
N LYS A 134 7.99 -5.16 -11.53
CA LYS A 134 7.88 -4.41 -10.25
C LYS A 134 8.30 -5.24 -9.04
N ARG A 135 9.30 -6.10 -9.19
CA ARG A 135 9.89 -6.82 -8.04
C ARG A 135 10.68 -5.85 -7.16
N ARG A 136 10.55 -6.03 -5.84
CA ARG A 136 11.34 -5.30 -4.85
C ARG A 136 11.76 -6.22 -3.71
N THR A 137 12.94 -5.99 -3.17
CA THR A 137 13.41 -6.66 -1.95
C THR A 137 13.06 -5.81 -0.75
N VAL A 138 12.38 -6.42 0.22
CA VAL A 138 12.01 -5.80 1.49
C VAL A 138 12.84 -6.45 2.59
N ARG A 139 13.57 -5.63 3.35
CA ARG A 139 14.31 -6.07 4.53
C ARG A 139 13.33 -6.29 5.68
N ILE A 140 13.48 -7.39 6.40
CA ILE A 140 12.73 -7.67 7.61
C ILE A 140 13.52 -7.09 8.79
N PRO A 141 12.98 -6.10 9.54
CA PRO A 141 13.67 -5.54 10.71
C PRO A 141 14.02 -6.61 11.73
N ALA A 142 15.21 -6.52 12.33
CA ALA A 142 15.75 -7.58 13.20
C ALA A 142 14.79 -7.96 14.33
N LEU A 143 14.23 -6.98 15.03
CA LEU A 143 13.28 -7.23 16.12
C LEU A 143 12.01 -7.96 15.63
N LEU A 144 11.43 -7.53 14.51
CA LEU A 144 10.25 -8.20 13.95
C LEU A 144 10.59 -9.63 13.50
N ARG A 145 11.77 -9.84 12.94
CA ARG A 145 12.26 -11.15 12.54
C ARG A 145 12.34 -12.13 13.70
N GLU A 146 12.93 -11.71 14.80
CA GLU A 146 13.05 -12.50 16.02
C GLU A 146 11.69 -12.88 16.59
N GLU A 147 10.79 -11.92 16.70
CA GLU A 147 9.43 -12.15 17.16
C GLU A 147 8.66 -13.12 16.26
N LEU A 148 8.79 -12.99 14.93
CA LEU A 148 8.12 -13.87 13.96
C LEU A 148 8.73 -15.28 13.96
N LEU A 149 10.03 -15.44 14.16
CA LEU A 149 10.67 -16.75 14.35
C LEU A 149 10.16 -17.42 15.62
N GLY A 150 10.08 -16.70 16.73
CA GLY A 150 9.47 -17.21 17.95
C GLY A 150 7.99 -17.57 17.79
N TYR A 151 7.23 -16.81 16.99
CA TYR A 151 5.87 -17.16 16.62
C TYR A 151 5.81 -18.48 15.83
N ALA A 152 6.67 -18.62 14.82
CA ALA A 152 6.75 -19.84 14.00
C ALA A 152 7.05 -21.06 14.87
N GLU A 153 8.00 -20.94 15.79
CA GLU A 153 8.38 -22.00 16.75
C GLU A 153 7.20 -22.40 17.64
N ARG A 154 6.53 -21.45 18.28
CA ARG A 154 5.33 -21.72 19.11
C ARG A 154 4.19 -22.37 18.35
N LYS A 155 4.07 -22.11 17.04
CA LYS A 155 3.05 -22.73 16.16
C LYS A 155 3.52 -24.01 15.49
N GLY A 156 4.75 -24.47 15.73
CA GLY A 156 5.32 -25.65 15.09
C GLY A 156 5.55 -25.50 13.58
N ILE A 157 5.74 -24.26 13.08
CA ILE A 157 5.95 -23.97 11.66
C ILE A 157 7.46 -23.98 11.39
N GLY A 158 7.99 -25.11 10.98
CA GLY A 158 9.43 -25.28 10.73
C GLY A 158 9.89 -24.76 9.36
N SER A 159 8.99 -24.68 8.37
CA SER A 159 9.28 -24.27 6.99
C SER A 159 8.01 -23.82 6.27
N GLY A 160 8.17 -23.14 5.14
CA GLY A 160 7.06 -22.70 4.28
C GLY A 160 6.32 -21.48 4.81
N ALA A 161 5.05 -21.32 4.40
CA ALA A 161 4.24 -20.12 4.69
C ALA A 161 4.09 -19.88 6.20
N LEU A 162 4.39 -18.65 6.63
CA LEU A 162 4.38 -18.26 8.04
C LEU A 162 2.96 -18.14 8.63
N PHE A 163 2.04 -17.54 7.87
CA PHE A 163 0.68 -17.29 8.34
C PHE A 163 -0.28 -18.34 7.78
N LEU A 164 -0.70 -19.26 8.63
CA LEU A 164 -1.58 -20.37 8.28
C LEU A 164 -2.98 -20.20 8.89
N THR A 165 -3.97 -20.76 8.21
CA THR A 165 -5.31 -20.98 8.76
C THR A 165 -5.30 -22.14 9.76
N LYS A 166 -6.41 -22.39 10.45
CA LYS A 166 -6.55 -23.56 11.34
C LYS A 166 -6.35 -24.90 10.61
N ASN A 167 -6.59 -24.93 9.31
CA ASN A 167 -6.46 -26.11 8.45
C ASN A 167 -5.08 -26.21 7.78
N GLY A 168 -4.07 -25.44 8.21
CA GLY A 168 -2.73 -25.48 7.65
C GLY A 168 -2.56 -24.80 6.27
N MET A 169 -3.61 -24.17 5.73
CA MET A 169 -3.52 -23.47 4.45
C MET A 169 -3.04 -22.04 4.64
N PRO A 170 -2.31 -21.45 3.68
CA PRO A 170 -1.92 -20.04 3.74
C PRO A 170 -3.13 -19.14 3.94
N ILE A 171 -2.94 -18.11 4.79
CA ILE A 171 -4.01 -17.16 5.10
C ILE A 171 -4.38 -16.34 3.87
N ASN A 172 -5.65 -16.07 3.65
CA ASN A 172 -6.14 -15.26 2.55
C ASN A 172 -6.73 -13.91 3.02
N ARG A 173 -7.06 -13.04 2.08
CA ARG A 173 -7.59 -11.70 2.35
C ARG A 173 -8.85 -11.71 3.23
N LYS A 174 -9.75 -12.68 3.04
CA LYS A 174 -11.00 -12.79 3.82
C LYS A 174 -10.69 -13.09 5.28
N HIS A 175 -9.75 -14.01 5.54
CA HIS A 175 -9.34 -14.36 6.91
C HIS A 175 -8.69 -13.17 7.63
N VAL A 176 -7.83 -12.42 6.95
CA VAL A 176 -7.18 -11.23 7.54
C VAL A 176 -8.21 -10.17 7.88
N HIS A 177 -9.11 -9.87 6.95
CA HIS A 177 -10.17 -8.88 7.16
C HIS A 177 -11.06 -9.25 8.34
N TYR A 178 -11.48 -10.52 8.42
CA TYR A 178 -12.28 -11.01 9.53
C TYR A 178 -11.52 -10.91 10.87
N SER A 179 -10.26 -11.31 10.90
CA SER A 179 -9.44 -11.22 12.12
C SER A 179 -9.27 -9.78 12.60
N PHE A 180 -9.11 -8.82 11.69
CA PHE A 180 -8.98 -7.42 12.03
C PHE A 180 -10.29 -6.84 12.57
N LYS A 181 -11.41 -7.17 11.92
CA LYS A 181 -12.74 -6.72 12.35
C LYS A 181 -13.05 -7.13 13.79
N GLN A 182 -12.67 -8.32 14.19
CA GLN A 182 -12.90 -8.80 15.57
C GLN A 182 -12.21 -7.95 16.64
N LEU A 183 -11.08 -7.30 16.32
CA LEU A 183 -10.37 -6.44 17.27
C LEU A 183 -10.94 -5.03 17.38
N CYS A 184 -11.67 -4.58 16.36
CA CYS A 184 -12.05 -3.17 16.24
C CYS A 184 -12.90 -2.68 17.39
N GLN A 185 -13.86 -3.49 17.84
CA GLN A 185 -14.77 -3.13 18.91
C GLN A 185 -14.04 -2.95 20.23
N ASP A 186 -13.24 -3.93 20.63
CA ASP A 186 -12.49 -3.91 21.90
C ASP A 186 -11.40 -2.83 21.90
N ALA A 187 -10.78 -2.59 20.74
CA ALA A 187 -9.78 -1.54 20.57
C ALA A 187 -10.39 -0.14 20.44
N ARG A 188 -11.69 -0.01 20.31
CA ARG A 188 -12.43 1.24 20.03
C ARG A 188 -11.84 1.97 18.82
N VAL A 189 -11.69 1.23 17.71
CA VAL A 189 -11.20 1.75 16.42
C VAL A 189 -12.24 1.42 15.35
N ALA A 190 -12.57 2.39 14.51
CA ALA A 190 -13.52 2.21 13.43
C ALA A 190 -13.03 1.18 12.41
N GLU A 191 -13.90 0.26 11.97
CA GLU A 191 -13.54 -0.87 11.08
C GLU A 191 -12.90 -0.41 9.76
N GLU A 192 -13.38 0.70 9.20
CA GLU A 192 -12.86 1.27 7.97
C GLU A 192 -11.38 1.71 8.07
N LYS A 193 -10.89 1.98 9.28
CA LYS A 193 -9.48 2.32 9.55
C LYS A 193 -8.59 1.09 9.69
N VAL A 194 -9.16 -0.10 9.90
CA VAL A 194 -8.39 -1.32 10.18
C VAL A 194 -8.33 -2.23 8.96
N THR A 195 -7.78 -1.68 7.89
CA THR A 195 -7.57 -2.40 6.64
C THR A 195 -6.08 -2.59 6.35
N PRO A 196 -5.69 -3.60 5.56
CA PRO A 196 -4.30 -3.72 5.11
C PRO A 196 -3.79 -2.46 4.40
N GLY A 197 -4.68 -1.72 3.72
CA GLY A 197 -4.36 -0.44 3.09
C GLY A 197 -4.00 0.64 4.10
N CYS A 198 -4.81 0.82 5.14
CA CYS A 198 -4.56 1.80 6.20
C CYS A 198 -3.29 1.48 7.00
N LEU A 199 -3.02 0.19 7.29
CA LEU A 199 -1.78 -0.24 7.94
C LEU A 199 -0.54 0.05 7.08
N ARG A 200 -0.62 -0.13 5.76
CA ARG A 200 0.46 0.24 4.85
C ARG A 200 0.65 1.76 4.78
N ASN A 201 -0.42 2.53 4.77
CA ASN A 201 -0.33 3.99 4.81
C ASN A 201 0.32 4.45 6.11
N LEU A 202 0.01 3.81 7.25
CA LEU A 202 0.70 4.08 8.52
C LEU A 202 2.21 3.84 8.43
N TYR A 203 2.64 2.75 7.76
CA TYR A 203 4.07 2.49 7.51
C TYR A 203 4.70 3.62 6.69
N TYR A 204 4.12 3.98 5.54
CA TYR A 204 4.69 5.00 4.67
C TYR A 204 4.79 6.35 5.35
N ARG A 205 3.76 6.77 6.07
CA ARG A 205 3.77 8.03 6.84
C ARG A 205 4.82 8.01 7.96
N THR A 206 4.92 6.91 8.68
CA THR A 206 5.96 6.75 9.72
C THR A 206 7.36 6.83 9.10
N TYR A 207 7.57 6.19 7.97
CA TYR A 207 8.84 6.21 7.26
C TYR A 207 9.18 7.60 6.74
N GLU A 208 8.23 8.29 6.13
CA GLU A 208 8.37 9.67 5.68
C GLU A 208 8.71 10.63 6.83
N THR A 209 8.03 10.50 7.96
CA THR A 209 8.32 11.29 9.16
C THR A 209 9.76 11.08 9.64
N ILE A 210 10.22 9.81 9.67
CA ILE A 210 11.61 9.50 10.05
C ILE A 210 12.60 10.08 9.04
N GLN A 211 12.36 9.95 7.74
CA GLN A 211 13.23 10.51 6.71
C GLN A 211 13.33 12.03 6.81
N ASN A 212 12.20 12.72 7.00
CA ASN A 212 12.18 14.18 7.18
C ASN A 212 12.96 14.59 8.44
N SER A 213 12.82 13.85 9.54
CA SER A 213 13.59 14.12 10.76
C SER A 213 15.10 13.93 10.56
N ILE A 214 15.51 12.90 9.83
CA ILE A 214 16.92 12.67 9.48
C ILE A 214 17.45 13.81 8.60
N ALA A 215 16.70 14.26 7.60
CA ALA A 215 17.08 15.36 6.75
C ALA A 215 17.34 16.64 7.53
N ILE A 216 16.40 17.00 8.43
CA ILE A 216 16.53 18.18 9.31
C ILE A 216 17.76 18.07 10.21
N LEU A 217 17.98 16.90 10.84
CA LEU A 217 19.15 16.69 11.70
C LEU A 217 20.46 16.75 10.93
N THR A 218 20.46 16.26 9.69
CA THR A 218 21.64 16.33 8.82
C THR A 218 21.97 17.77 8.44
N GLU A 219 20.96 18.56 8.09
CA GLU A 219 21.12 19.97 7.80
C GLU A 219 21.66 20.75 9.00
N GLN A 220 21.06 20.55 10.18
CA GLN A 220 21.55 21.15 11.44
C GLN A 220 22.99 20.75 11.78
N ALA A 221 23.37 19.50 11.53
CA ALA A 221 24.75 19.06 11.78
C ALA A 221 25.72 19.72 10.79
N TYR A 222 25.32 19.90 9.54
CA TYR A 222 26.11 20.55 8.52
C TYR A 222 26.31 22.04 8.83
N GLU A 223 25.26 22.76 9.22
CA GLU A 223 25.33 24.16 9.65
C GLU A 223 26.32 24.34 10.81
N ARG A 224 26.25 23.49 11.84
CA ARG A 224 27.23 23.53 12.95
C ARG A 224 28.67 23.33 12.48
N MET A 225 28.90 22.41 11.57
CA MET A 225 30.23 22.19 10.99
C MET A 225 30.74 23.45 10.29
N LEU A 226 29.88 24.15 9.52
CA LEU A 226 30.25 25.42 8.87
C LEU A 226 30.52 26.54 9.88
N GLU A 227 29.75 26.61 10.95
CA GLU A 227 30.00 27.57 12.05
C GLU A 227 31.37 27.32 12.72
N GLU A 228 31.73 26.05 12.95
CA GLU A 228 33.03 25.66 13.50
C GLU A 228 34.17 25.99 12.53
N GLU A 229 34.00 25.75 11.23
CA GLU A 229 34.96 26.13 10.20
C GLU A 229 35.14 27.66 10.16
N GLN A 230 34.07 28.42 10.21
CA GLN A 230 34.13 29.87 10.20
C GLN A 230 34.81 30.40 11.47
N ALA A 231 34.58 29.79 12.64
CA ALA A 231 35.24 30.18 13.87
C ALA A 231 36.73 29.88 13.89
N THR A 232 37.14 28.81 13.17
CA THR A 232 38.55 28.33 13.17
C THR A 232 39.41 29.01 12.10
N VAL A 233 38.89 29.13 10.87
CA VAL A 233 39.64 29.64 9.70
C VAL A 233 38.84 30.62 8.83
N GLY A 234 37.76 31.16 9.36
CA GLY A 234 36.87 32.05 8.63
C GLY A 234 37.57 33.33 8.16
N TRP A 235 37.12 33.83 7.01
CA TRP A 235 37.57 35.11 6.44
C TRP A 235 36.94 36.28 7.26
N GLU A 236 37.72 36.85 8.18
CA GLU A 236 37.29 38.08 8.86
C GLU A 236 37.30 39.22 7.87
N SER A 237 36.15 39.75 7.56
CA SER A 237 35.99 41.02 6.88
C SER A 237 36.54 42.10 7.81
N GLY A 238 37.80 42.49 7.62
CA GLY A 238 38.41 43.53 8.40
C GLY A 238 37.51 44.78 8.44
N ARG A 239 36.87 45.06 9.56
CA ARG A 239 36.31 46.38 9.82
C ARG A 239 37.46 47.35 9.79
N LYS A 240 37.65 48.08 8.69
CA LYS A 240 38.42 49.28 8.66
C LYS A 240 37.82 50.23 9.68
N ASN A 241 38.39 50.27 10.89
CA ASN A 241 38.22 51.40 11.78
C ASN A 241 38.71 52.62 11.03
N ALA A 242 37.81 53.40 10.41
CA ALA A 242 38.04 54.74 10.02
C ALA A 242 38.03 55.58 11.31
N GLY A 243 39.24 56.00 11.74
CA GLY A 243 39.40 57.04 12.75
C GLY A 243 39.02 58.40 12.20
#